data_769927005da7bb79b6f7410fa4bc556e
#
_entry.id   769927005da7bb79b6f7410fa4bc556e
#
_cell.length_a   1.000
_cell.length_b   1.000
_cell.length_c   1.000
_cell.angle_alpha   90.00
_cell.angle_beta   90.00
_cell.angle_gamma   90.00
#
_symmetry.space_group_name_H-M   'P 1'
#
loop_
_entity.id
_entity.type
_entity.pdbx_description
1 polymer ?
#
loop_
_entity_poly.entity_id
_entity_poly.type
_entity_poly.pdbx_seq_one_letter_code
_entity_poly.pdbx_strand_id
1 'polypeptide(L)'
;MKSFYFMAGLPRAGSTLLSTLLNQNPRIYSGPSSPVIGTMYDIHEDFQSNELYTGYPKPNQVNEIIGSVIEHWYSDIDKPVVIDKNRAWCARVPFIEGYIKQEAKVIVPVRRVDEILASILTMIKRNPFQEGQPRINFVDEQLVKFNIPINDENRCQYLLSDQGGIVWESLNATKLGVDEGHSDKFHYVDYNNLVKDPQNQLNLIYEFLGEEPFEHTFDNLSNEHREDDITTYGLGD
;
A
#
# COMPACT_ATOMS: atom_id res chain seq x y z
N MET A 1 22.41 -1.11 8.36
CA MET A 1 21.02 -1.54 8.65
C MET A 1 20.13 -0.64 7.83
N LYS A 2 19.12 -1.17 7.13
CA LYS A 2 18.14 -0.36 6.40
C LYS A 2 17.12 0.23 7.34
N SER A 3 16.67 1.45 7.06
CA SER A 3 15.46 2.02 7.68
C SER A 3 14.26 1.66 6.83
N PHE A 4 13.23 1.09 7.45
CA PHE A 4 11.97 0.77 6.78
C PHE A 4 10.91 1.76 7.20
N TYR A 5 10.30 2.41 6.22
CA TYR A 5 9.09 3.22 6.37
C TYR A 5 7.98 2.60 5.54
N PHE A 6 6.76 3.05 5.73
CA PHE A 6 5.61 2.41 5.15
C PHE A 6 4.73 3.41 4.42
N MET A 7 4.11 2.97 3.33
CA MET A 7 3.11 3.74 2.62
C MET A 7 1.83 2.92 2.53
N ALA A 8 0.73 3.48 3.02
CA ALA A 8 -0.58 2.88 3.00
C ALA A 8 -1.59 3.80 2.28
N GLY A 9 -2.79 3.91 2.79
CA GLY A 9 -3.80 4.87 2.35
C GLY A 9 -4.71 4.39 1.23
N LEU A 10 -5.41 5.33 0.63
CA LEU A 10 -6.51 5.03 -0.29
C LEU A 10 -6.02 4.71 -1.71
N PRO A 11 -6.71 3.82 -2.44
CA PRO A 11 -6.40 3.58 -3.83
C PRO A 11 -6.63 4.88 -4.65
N ARG A 12 -5.87 5.06 -5.72
CA ARG A 12 -5.98 6.25 -6.60
C ARG A 12 -5.76 7.60 -5.90
N ALA A 13 -5.14 7.59 -4.73
CA ALA A 13 -4.77 8.77 -3.97
C ALA A 13 -3.33 9.27 -4.24
N GLY A 14 -2.70 8.82 -5.32
CA GLY A 14 -1.40 9.31 -5.76
C GLY A 14 -0.19 8.57 -5.18
N SER A 15 -0.35 7.41 -4.58
CA SER A 15 0.77 6.62 -4.02
C SER A 15 1.85 6.30 -5.07
N THR A 16 1.47 6.02 -6.33
CA THR A 16 2.41 5.78 -7.42
C THR A 16 3.20 7.04 -7.78
N LEU A 17 2.52 8.19 -7.88
CA LEU A 17 3.19 9.48 -8.08
C LEU A 17 4.16 9.77 -6.95
N LEU A 18 3.73 9.58 -5.71
CA LEU A 18 4.56 9.82 -4.54
C LEU A 18 5.78 8.91 -4.50
N SER A 19 5.62 7.60 -4.81
CA SER A 19 6.76 6.67 -4.94
C SER A 19 7.74 7.12 -6.02
N THR A 20 7.22 7.57 -7.19
CA THR A 20 8.05 8.07 -8.28
C THR A 20 8.88 9.29 -7.85
N LEU A 21 8.27 10.23 -7.14
CA LEU A 21 8.95 11.41 -6.61
C LEU A 21 10.01 11.02 -5.57
N LEU A 22 9.65 10.22 -4.58
CA LEU A 22 10.56 9.78 -3.52
C LEU A 22 11.78 9.01 -4.06
N ASN A 23 11.62 8.23 -5.14
CA ASN A 23 12.71 7.50 -5.78
C ASN A 23 13.78 8.40 -6.44
N GLN A 24 13.49 9.68 -6.69
CA GLN A 24 14.50 10.63 -7.16
C GLN A 24 15.62 10.85 -6.13
N ASN A 25 15.28 10.68 -4.83
CA ASN A 25 16.31 10.71 -3.79
C ASN A 25 17.16 9.42 -3.87
N PRO A 26 18.50 9.54 -4.10
CA PRO A 26 19.37 8.37 -4.26
C PRO A 26 19.42 7.48 -3.01
N ARG A 27 19.01 7.99 -1.85
CA ARG A 27 18.98 7.24 -0.58
C ARG A 27 17.71 6.42 -0.39
N ILE A 28 16.61 6.75 -1.12
CA ILE A 28 15.27 6.18 -0.88
C ILE A 28 14.91 5.22 -2.01
N TYR A 29 14.42 4.04 -1.65
CA TYR A 29 13.66 3.15 -2.51
C TYR A 29 12.18 3.17 -2.11
N SER A 30 11.31 3.45 -3.06
CA SER A 30 9.85 3.34 -2.91
C SER A 30 9.28 2.62 -4.14
N GLY A 31 8.99 1.35 -3.99
CA GLY A 31 8.61 0.46 -5.09
C GLY A 31 7.10 0.35 -5.32
N PRO A 32 6.71 -0.64 -6.12
CA PRO A 32 5.32 -1.07 -6.25
C PRO A 32 4.78 -1.64 -4.93
N SER A 33 3.50 -1.99 -4.91
CA SER A 33 2.90 -2.66 -3.75
C SER A 33 3.58 -4.00 -3.50
N SER A 34 3.91 -4.28 -2.24
CA SER A 34 4.59 -5.50 -1.83
C SER A 34 3.63 -6.50 -1.18
N PRO A 35 3.92 -7.81 -1.22
CA PRO A 35 3.21 -8.82 -0.46
C PRO A 35 3.71 -8.97 0.98
N VAL A 36 4.71 -8.19 1.41
CA VAL A 36 5.45 -8.37 2.67
C VAL A 36 4.53 -8.51 3.87
N ILE A 37 3.63 -7.55 4.08
CA ILE A 37 2.76 -7.59 5.27
C ILE A 37 1.79 -8.78 5.24
N GLY A 38 1.29 -9.17 4.06
CA GLY A 38 0.47 -10.38 3.90
C GLY A 38 1.26 -11.63 4.31
N THR A 39 2.46 -11.78 3.77
CA THR A 39 3.35 -12.92 4.11
C THR A 39 3.70 -12.95 5.59
N MET A 40 4.03 -11.80 6.19
CA MET A 40 4.30 -11.72 7.64
C MET A 40 3.07 -12.16 8.46
N TYR A 41 1.88 -11.73 8.03
CA TYR A 41 0.64 -12.08 8.70
C TYR A 41 0.31 -13.57 8.57
N ASP A 42 0.46 -14.15 7.39
CA ASP A 42 0.24 -15.58 7.14
C ASP A 42 1.15 -16.44 8.00
N ILE A 43 2.44 -16.07 8.12
CA ILE A 43 3.40 -16.76 8.98
C ILE A 43 2.97 -16.62 10.46
N HIS A 44 2.53 -15.43 10.88
CA HIS A 44 2.04 -15.21 12.24
C HIS A 44 0.85 -16.12 12.56
N GLU A 45 -0.17 -16.16 11.70
CA GLU A 45 -1.38 -16.98 11.89
C GLU A 45 -1.04 -18.49 11.90
N ASP A 46 -0.14 -18.92 10.99
CA ASP A 46 0.30 -20.32 10.98
C ASP A 46 0.91 -20.73 12.32
N PHE A 47 1.82 -19.93 12.87
CA PHE A 47 2.41 -20.22 14.16
C PHE A 47 1.40 -20.18 15.31
N GLN A 48 0.40 -19.28 15.27
CA GLN A 48 -0.62 -19.19 16.33
C GLN A 48 -1.54 -20.42 16.34
N SER A 49 -1.82 -21.01 15.19
CA SER A 49 -2.71 -22.16 15.04
C SER A 49 -2.01 -23.52 15.02
N ASN A 50 -0.68 -23.56 14.97
CA ASN A 50 0.11 -24.77 14.76
C ASN A 50 0.32 -25.56 16.08
N GLU A 51 -0.20 -26.80 16.13
CA GLU A 51 -0.12 -27.65 17.32
C GLU A 51 1.33 -27.99 17.71
N LEU A 52 2.25 -28.17 16.73
CA LEU A 52 3.66 -28.45 16.99
C LEU A 52 4.34 -27.26 17.68
N TYR A 53 4.00 -26.03 17.25
CA TYR A 53 4.50 -24.82 17.89
C TYR A 53 3.93 -24.66 19.30
N THR A 54 2.64 -24.93 19.50
CA THR A 54 2.00 -24.90 20.84
C THR A 54 2.67 -25.88 21.78
N GLY A 55 3.06 -27.07 21.28
CA GLY A 55 3.77 -28.07 22.07
C GLY A 55 5.22 -27.72 22.41
N TYR A 56 5.88 -26.90 21.59
CA TYR A 56 7.26 -26.44 21.80
C TYR A 56 7.48 -25.00 21.33
N PRO A 57 6.93 -24.02 22.05
CA PRO A 57 6.95 -22.63 21.64
C PRO A 57 8.35 -22.00 21.66
N LYS A 58 8.66 -21.26 20.60
CA LYS A 58 9.90 -20.50 20.43
C LYS A 58 9.61 -19.06 20.00
N PRO A 59 9.01 -18.23 20.87
CA PRO A 59 8.50 -16.92 20.48
C PRO A 59 9.58 -15.99 19.90
N ASN A 60 10.80 -16.03 20.43
CA ASN A 60 11.89 -15.18 19.92
C ASN A 60 12.27 -15.55 18.48
N GLN A 61 12.37 -16.86 18.17
CA GLN A 61 12.69 -17.35 16.83
C GLN A 61 11.57 -17.02 15.84
N VAL A 62 10.31 -17.16 16.27
CA VAL A 62 9.15 -16.78 15.43
C VAL A 62 9.17 -15.29 15.13
N ASN A 63 9.42 -14.44 16.13
CA ASN A 63 9.51 -13.01 15.93
C ASN A 63 10.64 -12.63 14.96
N GLU A 64 11.80 -13.30 15.05
CA GLU A 64 12.91 -13.11 14.13
C GLU A 64 12.57 -13.58 12.71
N ILE A 65 11.91 -14.73 12.55
CA ILE A 65 11.45 -15.22 11.25
C ILE A 65 10.50 -14.21 10.58
N ILE A 66 9.47 -13.77 11.33
CA ILE A 66 8.49 -12.82 10.79
C ILE A 66 9.16 -11.48 10.45
N GLY A 67 10.01 -10.95 11.34
CA GLY A 67 10.72 -9.69 11.09
C GLY A 67 11.71 -9.75 9.95
N SER A 68 12.31 -10.92 9.68
CA SER A 68 13.27 -11.11 8.59
C SER A 68 12.63 -11.08 7.20
N VAL A 69 11.31 -11.25 7.09
CA VAL A 69 10.62 -11.26 5.79
C VAL A 69 10.88 -9.97 5.02
N ILE A 70 10.74 -8.81 5.66
CA ILE A 70 10.96 -7.52 5.00
C ILE A 70 12.44 -7.31 4.63
N GLU A 71 13.36 -7.72 5.50
CA GLU A 71 14.80 -7.60 5.26
C GLU A 71 15.23 -8.44 4.06
N HIS A 72 14.72 -9.67 3.94
CA HIS A 72 15.03 -10.57 2.83
C HIS A 72 14.34 -10.15 1.53
N TRP A 73 13.10 -9.65 1.62
CA TRP A 73 12.38 -9.14 0.45
C TRP A 73 13.13 -8.00 -0.25
N TYR A 74 13.76 -7.12 0.54
CA TYR A 74 14.53 -5.98 0.05
C TYR A 74 16.05 -6.19 0.13
N SER A 75 16.52 -7.44 0.14
CA SER A 75 17.96 -7.73 0.25
C SER A 75 18.78 -7.30 -0.96
N ASP A 76 18.15 -7.23 -2.14
CA ASP A 76 18.73 -6.77 -3.40
C ASP A 76 18.74 -5.24 -3.58
N ILE A 77 18.11 -4.50 -2.69
CA ILE A 77 18.06 -3.04 -2.73
C ILE A 77 19.25 -2.46 -1.94
N ASP A 78 20.16 -1.77 -2.60
CA ASP A 78 21.35 -1.18 -1.95
C ASP A 78 21.08 0.16 -1.24
N LYS A 79 19.86 0.73 -1.38
CA LYS A 79 19.51 2.00 -0.75
C LYS A 79 19.28 1.84 0.76
N PRO A 80 19.75 2.81 1.59
CA PRO A 80 19.64 2.71 3.06
C PRO A 80 18.22 2.89 3.59
N VAL A 81 17.33 3.52 2.83
CA VAL A 81 15.93 3.78 3.19
C VAL A 81 15.01 3.06 2.21
N VAL A 82 14.09 2.28 2.74
CA VAL A 82 13.07 1.56 1.96
C VAL A 82 11.70 1.97 2.46
N ILE A 83 10.82 2.35 1.53
CA ILE A 83 9.41 2.62 1.80
C ILE A 83 8.60 1.47 1.20
N ASP A 84 8.13 0.58 2.07
CA ASP A 84 7.25 -0.52 1.66
C ASP A 84 5.82 -0.04 1.45
N LYS A 85 5.22 -0.38 0.32
CA LYS A 85 3.88 0.06 -0.03
C LYS A 85 2.87 -1.08 0.08
N ASN A 86 1.94 -0.97 1.02
CA ASN A 86 0.76 -1.84 1.13
C ASN A 86 -0.34 -1.17 1.94
N ARG A 87 -1.59 -1.27 1.49
CA ARG A 87 -2.75 -0.62 2.13
C ARG A 87 -3.00 -1.07 3.57
N ALA A 88 -2.57 -2.28 3.93
CA ALA A 88 -2.79 -2.87 5.25
C ALA A 88 -1.92 -2.26 6.36
N TRP A 89 -0.85 -1.51 6.05
CA TRP A 89 0.09 -1.03 7.05
C TRP A 89 -0.54 -0.18 8.14
N CYS A 90 -1.57 0.62 7.84
CA CYS A 90 -2.26 1.40 8.87
C CYS A 90 -2.89 0.53 9.97
N ALA A 91 -3.40 -0.65 9.61
CA ALA A 91 -3.97 -1.61 10.56
C ALA A 91 -2.92 -2.56 11.17
N ARG A 92 -1.63 -2.34 10.90
CA ARG A 92 -0.56 -3.28 11.28
C ARG A 92 0.61 -2.59 11.99
N VAL A 93 0.37 -1.46 12.64
CA VAL A 93 1.39 -0.77 13.46
C VAL A 93 2.06 -1.72 14.47
N PRO A 94 1.33 -2.58 15.21
CA PRO A 94 1.95 -3.54 16.13
C PRO A 94 2.92 -4.53 15.44
N PHE A 95 2.70 -4.87 14.16
CA PHE A 95 3.64 -5.71 13.39
C PHE A 95 4.95 -5.00 13.10
N ILE A 96 4.88 -3.70 12.78
CA ILE A 96 6.06 -2.87 12.55
C ILE A 96 6.90 -2.83 13.84
N GLU A 97 6.31 -2.45 14.95
CA GLU A 97 7.01 -2.25 16.20
C GLU A 97 7.44 -3.58 16.85
N GLY A 98 6.60 -4.62 16.75
CA GLY A 98 6.84 -5.91 17.35
C GLY A 98 7.83 -6.79 16.61
N TYR A 99 7.71 -6.87 15.27
CA TYR A 99 8.52 -7.79 14.46
C TYR A 99 9.66 -7.09 13.73
N ILE A 100 9.43 -5.94 13.12
CA ILE A 100 10.48 -5.18 12.42
C ILE A 100 11.36 -4.41 13.43
N LYS A 101 10.82 -4.16 14.64
CA LYS A 101 11.51 -3.50 15.76
C LYS A 101 12.01 -2.10 15.41
N GLN A 102 11.22 -1.37 14.64
CA GLN A 102 11.43 0.03 14.32
C GLN A 102 10.21 0.85 14.74
N GLU A 103 10.39 2.13 14.99
CA GLU A 103 9.27 3.03 15.19
C GLU A 103 8.41 3.06 13.93
N ALA A 104 7.11 2.86 14.08
CA ALA A 104 6.20 2.89 12.97
C ALA A 104 6.04 4.31 12.43
N LYS A 105 6.31 4.50 11.13
CA LYS A 105 6.05 5.74 10.39
C LYS A 105 5.39 5.38 9.08
N VAL A 106 4.12 5.76 8.93
CA VAL A 106 3.28 5.39 7.79
C VAL A 106 2.83 6.64 7.05
N ILE A 107 3.23 6.76 5.79
CA ILE A 107 2.72 7.78 4.87
C ILE A 107 1.37 7.31 4.36
N VAL A 108 0.36 8.16 4.46
CA VAL A 108 -1.03 7.83 4.14
C VAL A 108 -1.58 8.76 3.07
N PRO A 109 -1.38 8.46 1.77
CA PRO A 109 -2.03 9.21 0.70
C PRO A 109 -3.54 9.11 0.81
N VAL A 110 -4.20 10.27 0.79
CA VAL A 110 -5.65 10.40 0.90
C VAL A 110 -6.21 11.25 -0.24
N ARG A 111 -7.46 10.95 -0.61
CA ARG A 111 -8.20 11.67 -1.64
C ARG A 111 -9.69 11.55 -1.36
N ARG A 112 -10.50 12.47 -1.88
CA ARG A 112 -11.96 12.38 -1.79
C ARG A 112 -12.46 11.07 -2.40
N VAL A 113 -13.38 10.39 -1.72
CA VAL A 113 -13.89 9.08 -2.14
C VAL A 113 -14.61 9.16 -3.50
N ASP A 114 -15.37 10.22 -3.75
CA ASP A 114 -16.03 10.44 -5.04
C ASP A 114 -15.04 10.57 -6.20
N GLU A 115 -13.89 11.24 -6.00
CA GLU A 115 -12.82 11.34 -6.99
C GLU A 115 -12.10 10.00 -7.21
N ILE A 116 -11.94 9.19 -6.16
CA ILE A 116 -11.38 7.84 -6.25
C ILE A 116 -12.29 6.95 -7.10
N LEU A 117 -13.59 6.94 -6.80
CA LEU A 117 -14.58 6.17 -7.55
C LEU A 117 -14.63 6.60 -9.02
N ALA A 118 -14.68 7.90 -9.30
CA ALA A 118 -14.62 8.43 -10.65
C ALA A 118 -13.36 8.02 -11.41
N SER A 119 -12.20 8.01 -10.74
CA SER A 119 -10.93 7.57 -11.31
C SER A 119 -10.97 6.08 -11.69
N ILE A 120 -11.47 5.21 -10.79
CA ILE A 120 -11.57 3.77 -11.03
C ILE A 120 -12.54 3.48 -12.16
N LEU A 121 -13.73 4.10 -12.16
CA LEU A 121 -14.71 3.94 -13.25
C LEU A 121 -14.16 4.40 -14.60
N THR A 122 -13.38 5.47 -14.61
CA THR A 122 -12.72 5.96 -15.82
C THR A 122 -11.70 4.95 -16.36
N MET A 123 -10.89 4.36 -15.47
CA MET A 123 -9.95 3.29 -15.85
C MET A 123 -10.68 2.08 -16.43
N ILE A 124 -11.74 1.60 -15.78
CA ILE A 124 -12.54 0.47 -16.26
C ILE A 124 -13.07 0.75 -17.65
N LYS A 125 -13.60 1.96 -17.91
CA LYS A 125 -14.15 2.36 -19.22
C LYS A 125 -13.08 2.50 -20.31
N ARG A 126 -11.85 2.89 -19.95
CA ARG A 126 -10.72 2.99 -20.89
C ARG A 126 -10.11 1.64 -21.22
N ASN A 127 -10.28 0.66 -20.34
CA ASN A 127 -9.73 -0.69 -20.46
C ASN A 127 -10.87 -1.72 -20.58
N PRO A 128 -11.68 -1.71 -21.65
CA PRO A 128 -12.68 -2.75 -21.86
C PRO A 128 -11.96 -4.10 -22.04
N PHE A 129 -12.54 -5.17 -21.51
CA PHE A 129 -11.98 -6.50 -21.66
C PHE A 129 -11.80 -6.84 -23.16
N GLN A 130 -10.62 -7.36 -23.51
CA GLN A 130 -10.29 -7.81 -24.86
C GLN A 130 -9.89 -9.29 -24.80
N GLU A 131 -10.21 -10.02 -25.89
CA GLU A 131 -9.77 -11.41 -26.03
C GLU A 131 -8.25 -11.49 -25.99
N GLY A 132 -7.71 -12.41 -25.16
CA GLY A 132 -6.27 -12.55 -24.92
C GLY A 132 -5.76 -11.82 -23.67
N GLN A 133 -6.56 -10.98 -23.00
CA GLN A 133 -6.20 -10.49 -21.68
C GLN A 133 -6.28 -11.59 -20.63
N PRO A 134 -5.41 -11.57 -19.59
CA PRO A 134 -5.37 -12.60 -18.57
C PRO A 134 -6.66 -12.65 -17.75
N ARG A 135 -7.38 -11.55 -17.62
CA ARG A 135 -8.64 -11.43 -16.87
C ARG A 135 -9.42 -10.17 -17.24
N ILE A 136 -10.71 -10.15 -16.94
CA ILE A 136 -11.49 -8.90 -16.89
C ILE A 136 -11.01 -8.06 -15.69
N ASN A 137 -11.40 -6.79 -15.62
CA ASN A 137 -11.03 -5.98 -14.46
C ASN A 137 -11.57 -6.60 -13.15
N PHE A 138 -10.80 -6.37 -12.07
CA PHE A 138 -11.06 -6.99 -10.77
C PHE A 138 -12.45 -6.70 -10.20
N VAL A 139 -13.07 -5.55 -10.50
CA VAL A 139 -14.41 -5.18 -10.02
C VAL A 139 -15.47 -6.01 -10.75
N ASP A 140 -15.45 -6.02 -12.09
CA ASP A 140 -16.43 -6.74 -12.89
C ASP A 140 -16.33 -8.25 -12.68
N GLU A 141 -15.13 -8.77 -12.46
CA GLU A 141 -14.90 -10.17 -12.10
C GLU A 141 -15.66 -10.56 -10.81
N GLN A 142 -15.64 -9.70 -9.80
CA GLN A 142 -16.38 -9.96 -8.56
C GLN A 142 -17.90 -9.80 -8.74
N LEU A 143 -18.34 -8.80 -9.49
CA LEU A 143 -19.77 -8.66 -9.81
C LEU A 143 -20.31 -9.91 -10.52
N VAL A 144 -19.57 -10.44 -11.49
CA VAL A 144 -19.93 -11.70 -12.16
C VAL A 144 -19.97 -12.86 -11.17
N LYS A 145 -18.97 -12.99 -10.31
CA LYS A 145 -18.89 -14.05 -9.29
C LYS A 145 -20.08 -14.03 -8.33
N PHE A 146 -20.55 -12.85 -7.97
CA PHE A 146 -21.72 -12.67 -7.09
C PHE A 146 -23.06 -12.61 -7.85
N ASN A 147 -23.04 -12.81 -9.17
CA ASN A 147 -24.24 -12.72 -10.03
C ASN A 147 -24.94 -11.34 -9.94
N ILE A 148 -24.14 -10.26 -9.84
CA ILE A 148 -24.60 -8.86 -9.78
C ILE A 148 -24.46 -8.25 -11.17
N PRO A 149 -25.48 -7.50 -11.68
CA PRO A 149 -25.39 -6.83 -12.99
C PRO A 149 -24.24 -5.83 -13.06
N ILE A 150 -23.51 -5.84 -14.18
CA ILE A 150 -22.39 -4.93 -14.42
C ILE A 150 -22.94 -3.56 -14.84
N ASN A 151 -22.83 -2.59 -13.94
CA ASN A 151 -23.11 -1.17 -14.17
C ASN A 151 -22.30 -0.31 -13.17
N ASP A 152 -22.24 1.00 -13.39
CA ASP A 152 -21.41 1.90 -12.56
C ASP A 152 -21.89 1.97 -11.10
N GLU A 153 -23.20 1.86 -10.86
CA GLU A 153 -23.75 1.85 -9.50
C GLU A 153 -23.26 0.63 -8.72
N ASN A 154 -23.40 -0.56 -9.29
CA ASN A 154 -22.97 -1.81 -8.65
C ASN A 154 -21.45 -1.87 -8.49
N ARG A 155 -20.67 -1.31 -9.43
CA ARG A 155 -19.22 -1.14 -9.28
C ARG A 155 -18.87 -0.27 -8.06
N CYS A 156 -19.54 0.87 -7.91
CA CYS A 156 -19.33 1.74 -6.74
C CYS A 156 -19.74 1.06 -5.43
N GLN A 157 -20.88 0.38 -5.42
CA GLN A 157 -21.34 -0.36 -4.25
C GLN A 157 -20.34 -1.44 -3.84
N TYR A 158 -19.82 -2.22 -4.80
CA TYR A 158 -18.81 -3.23 -4.52
C TYR A 158 -17.50 -2.60 -3.98
N LEU A 159 -17.00 -1.54 -4.62
CA LEU A 159 -15.77 -0.85 -4.20
C LEU A 159 -15.85 -0.33 -2.75
N LEU A 160 -17.06 0.01 -2.28
CA LEU A 160 -17.34 0.49 -0.93
C LEU A 160 -17.87 -0.60 0.01
N SER A 161 -17.89 -1.87 -0.42
CA SER A 161 -18.42 -2.98 0.39
C SER A 161 -17.31 -3.67 1.19
N ASP A 162 -17.70 -4.28 2.31
CA ASP A 162 -16.86 -5.15 3.15
C ASP A 162 -16.59 -6.53 2.54
N GLN A 163 -17.09 -6.78 1.34
CA GLN A 163 -16.90 -8.03 0.59
C GLN A 163 -15.66 -7.99 -0.33
N GLY A 164 -14.62 -7.29 0.07
CA GLY A 164 -13.37 -7.17 -0.68
C GLY A 164 -13.28 -5.91 -1.56
N GLY A 165 -14.11 -4.90 -1.29
CA GLY A 165 -14.02 -3.60 -1.95
C GLY A 165 -12.76 -2.85 -1.54
N ILE A 166 -11.85 -2.58 -2.49
CA ILE A 166 -10.53 -2.01 -2.18
C ILE A 166 -10.58 -0.62 -1.56
N VAL A 167 -11.63 0.15 -1.80
CA VAL A 167 -11.82 1.47 -1.18
C VAL A 167 -12.22 1.28 0.27
N TRP A 168 -13.18 0.40 0.54
CA TRP A 168 -13.63 0.09 1.89
C TRP A 168 -12.49 -0.52 2.73
N GLU A 169 -11.77 -1.51 2.20
CA GLU A 169 -10.65 -2.15 2.89
C GLU A 169 -9.58 -1.14 3.31
N SER A 170 -9.25 -0.21 2.39
CA SER A 170 -8.24 0.82 2.67
C SER A 170 -8.71 1.83 3.73
N LEU A 171 -9.99 2.24 3.65
CA LEU A 171 -10.61 3.11 4.67
C LEU A 171 -10.67 2.40 6.03
N ASN A 172 -11.09 1.13 6.04
CA ASN A 172 -11.19 0.34 7.26
C ASN A 172 -9.83 0.10 7.90
N ALA A 173 -8.79 -0.21 7.11
CA ALA A 173 -7.42 -0.36 7.61
C ALA A 173 -6.90 0.93 8.27
N THR A 174 -7.16 2.08 7.63
CA THR A 174 -6.79 3.38 8.21
C THR A 174 -7.58 3.68 9.48
N LYS A 175 -8.90 3.42 9.45
CA LYS A 175 -9.78 3.62 10.61
C LYS A 175 -9.36 2.74 11.79
N LEU A 176 -9.03 1.47 11.57
CA LEU A 176 -8.56 0.58 12.62
C LEU A 176 -7.32 1.13 13.31
N GLY A 177 -6.30 1.56 12.55
CA GLY A 177 -5.10 2.14 13.14
C GLY A 177 -5.38 3.42 13.96
N VAL A 178 -6.36 4.25 13.52
CA VAL A 178 -6.80 5.42 14.29
C VAL A 178 -7.53 5.01 15.57
N ASP A 179 -8.47 4.07 15.48
CA ASP A 179 -9.27 3.58 16.62
C ASP A 179 -8.37 2.89 17.67
N GLU A 180 -7.28 2.25 17.25
CA GLU A 180 -6.26 1.65 18.12
C GLU A 180 -5.28 2.67 18.73
N GLY A 181 -5.43 3.95 18.40
CA GLY A 181 -4.64 5.04 18.99
C GLY A 181 -3.31 5.32 18.29
N HIS A 182 -3.11 4.85 17.05
CA HIS A 182 -1.86 5.00 16.30
C HIS A 182 -1.81 6.24 15.39
N SER A 183 -2.68 7.22 15.60
CA SER A 183 -2.77 8.42 14.73
C SER A 183 -1.47 9.21 14.64
N ASP A 184 -0.66 9.21 15.68
CA ASP A 184 0.65 9.87 15.75
C ASP A 184 1.71 9.19 14.85
N LYS A 185 1.46 7.97 14.41
CA LYS A 185 2.32 7.21 13.49
C LYS A 185 1.97 7.45 12.01
N PHE A 186 0.96 8.28 11.72
CA PHE A 186 0.45 8.51 10.38
C PHE A 186 0.73 9.93 9.90
N HIS A 187 1.29 10.07 8.71
CA HIS A 187 1.40 11.32 7.99
C HIS A 187 0.47 11.31 6.78
N TYR A 188 -0.61 12.08 6.83
CA TYR A 188 -1.60 12.16 5.75
C TYR A 188 -1.13 13.09 4.63
N VAL A 189 -1.17 12.60 3.40
CA VAL A 189 -0.81 13.35 2.19
C VAL A 189 -2.06 13.48 1.31
N ASP A 190 -2.67 14.67 1.32
CA ASP A 190 -3.79 14.96 0.43
C ASP A 190 -3.33 15.07 -1.03
N TYR A 191 -3.98 14.33 -1.93
CA TYR A 191 -3.62 14.27 -3.35
C TYR A 191 -3.61 15.66 -4.02
N ASN A 192 -4.61 16.50 -3.72
CA ASN A 192 -4.72 17.82 -4.34
C ASN A 192 -3.61 18.76 -3.85
N ASN A 193 -3.22 18.66 -2.58
CA ASN A 193 -2.08 19.40 -2.04
C ASN A 193 -0.76 18.89 -2.64
N LEU A 194 -0.60 17.57 -2.80
CA LEU A 194 0.59 16.99 -3.44
C LEU A 194 0.76 17.48 -4.89
N VAL A 195 -0.33 17.56 -5.65
CA VAL A 195 -0.27 18.04 -7.04
C VAL A 195 -0.04 19.55 -7.11
N LYS A 196 -0.58 20.32 -6.16
CA LYS A 196 -0.50 21.78 -6.13
C LYS A 196 0.86 22.30 -5.69
N ASP A 197 1.46 21.67 -4.67
CA ASP A 197 2.72 22.10 -4.06
C ASP A 197 3.54 20.86 -3.65
N PRO A 198 4.07 20.12 -4.64
CA PRO A 198 4.69 18.83 -4.39
C PRO A 198 5.96 18.94 -3.54
N GLN A 199 6.82 19.96 -3.75
CA GLN A 199 8.05 20.08 -2.97
C GLN A 199 7.76 20.29 -1.48
N ASN A 200 6.79 21.12 -1.15
CA ASN A 200 6.41 21.33 0.24
C ASN A 200 5.84 20.08 0.88
N GLN A 201 5.00 19.33 0.16
CA GLN A 201 4.46 18.04 0.67
C GLN A 201 5.58 17.01 0.89
N LEU A 202 6.56 16.95 0.02
CA LEU A 202 7.73 16.07 0.19
C LEU A 202 8.59 16.50 1.38
N ASN A 203 8.79 17.80 1.58
CA ASN A 203 9.53 18.30 2.74
C ASN A 203 8.85 17.90 4.06
N LEU A 204 7.51 17.99 4.14
CA LEU A 204 6.76 17.52 5.31
C LEU A 204 6.90 16.01 5.52
N ILE A 205 6.97 15.22 4.46
CA ILE A 205 7.24 13.77 4.54
C ILE A 205 8.66 13.54 5.09
N TYR A 206 9.68 14.22 4.58
CA TYR A 206 11.05 14.11 5.09
C TYR A 206 11.13 14.46 6.57
N GLU A 207 10.49 15.56 6.98
CA GLU A 207 10.41 15.95 8.39
C GLU A 207 9.76 14.84 9.25
N PHE A 208 8.62 14.31 8.82
CA PHE A 208 7.94 13.21 9.50
C PHE A 208 8.81 11.96 9.60
N LEU A 209 9.49 11.58 8.52
CA LEU A 209 10.38 10.41 8.51
C LEU A 209 11.66 10.65 9.34
N GLY A 210 12.08 11.89 9.51
CA GLY A 210 13.37 12.25 10.11
C GLY A 210 14.53 12.09 9.14
N GLU A 211 14.25 12.20 7.84
CA GLU A 211 15.24 12.13 6.76
C GLU A 211 15.59 13.54 6.26
N GLU A 212 16.80 13.68 5.70
CA GLU A 212 17.23 14.94 5.11
C GLU A 212 16.39 15.31 3.87
N PRO A 213 15.93 16.57 3.76
CA PRO A 213 15.21 17.04 2.59
C PRO A 213 16.00 16.85 1.29
N PHE A 214 15.27 16.64 0.20
CA PHE A 214 15.84 16.49 -1.14
C PHE A 214 15.07 17.38 -2.13
N GLU A 215 15.80 18.06 -3.03
CA GLU A 215 15.21 18.88 -4.09
C GLU A 215 14.75 17.98 -5.24
N HIS A 216 13.45 18.00 -5.53
CA HIS A 216 12.83 17.16 -6.54
C HIS A 216 12.59 17.90 -7.85
N THR A 217 12.52 17.16 -8.96
CA THR A 217 12.04 17.66 -10.25
C THR A 217 10.63 17.13 -10.51
N PHE A 218 9.79 17.94 -11.15
CA PHE A 218 8.37 17.61 -11.34
C PHE A 218 7.98 17.45 -12.80
N ASP A 219 8.93 17.70 -13.72
CA ASP A 219 8.77 17.54 -15.14
C ASP A 219 9.33 16.19 -15.61
N ASN A 220 8.67 15.56 -16.60
CA ASN A 220 9.11 14.31 -17.24
C ASN A 220 9.40 13.17 -16.28
N LEU A 221 8.50 12.92 -15.34
CA LEU A 221 8.63 11.85 -14.36
C LEU A 221 8.69 10.48 -15.05
N SER A 222 9.77 9.75 -14.82
CA SER A 222 9.90 8.34 -15.20
C SER A 222 9.61 7.44 -14.00
N ASN A 223 8.81 6.40 -14.19
CA ASN A 223 8.56 5.40 -13.17
C ASN A 223 9.14 4.06 -13.61
N GLU A 224 10.35 3.78 -13.18
CA GLU A 224 11.07 2.53 -13.51
C GLU A 224 10.55 1.33 -12.71
N HIS A 225 9.83 1.56 -11.62
CA HIS A 225 9.32 0.55 -10.70
C HIS A 225 7.78 0.51 -10.70
N ARG A 226 7.19 0.43 -11.90
CA ARG A 226 5.73 0.42 -12.06
C ARG A 226 5.15 -0.97 -11.82
N GLU A 227 3.99 -1.04 -11.17
CA GLU A 227 3.18 -2.26 -11.08
C GLU A 227 2.67 -2.68 -12.47
N ASP A 228 2.58 -3.98 -12.71
CA ASP A 228 1.82 -4.51 -13.84
C ASP A 228 0.33 -4.54 -13.45
N ASP A 229 -0.32 -3.41 -13.68
CA ASP A 229 -1.74 -3.22 -13.35
C ASP A 229 -2.65 -4.12 -14.20
N ILE A 230 -2.22 -4.54 -15.41
CA ILE A 230 -2.98 -5.48 -16.24
C ILE A 230 -3.03 -6.84 -15.57
N THR A 231 -1.90 -7.37 -15.15
CA THR A 231 -1.83 -8.66 -14.46
C THR A 231 -2.50 -8.60 -13.09
N THR A 232 -2.31 -7.52 -12.34
CA THR A 232 -2.81 -7.40 -10.97
C THR A 232 -4.30 -7.11 -10.90
N TYR A 233 -4.79 -6.17 -11.72
CA TYR A 233 -6.16 -5.64 -11.62
C TYR A 233 -7.00 -5.82 -12.90
N GLY A 234 -6.42 -6.31 -14.00
CA GLY A 234 -7.04 -6.33 -15.31
C GLY A 234 -7.26 -4.90 -15.88
N LEU A 235 -6.47 -3.93 -15.45
CA LEU A 235 -6.56 -2.53 -15.82
C LEU A 235 -5.16 -2.01 -16.19
N GLY A 236 -4.99 -1.52 -17.43
CA GLY A 236 -3.80 -0.77 -17.85
C GLY A 236 -4.03 0.73 -17.75
N ASP A 237 -2.96 1.51 -17.52
CA ASP A 237 -2.98 2.98 -17.60
C ASP A 237 -2.82 3.47 -19.05
#